data_1224f8f677074dcba7774d5988a4cd55
#
_entry.id   1224f8f677074dcba7774d5988a4cd55
#
_cell.length_a   1.000
_cell.length_b   1.000
_cell.length_c   1.000
_cell.angle_alpha   90.00
_cell.angle_beta   90.00
_cell.angle_gamma   90.00
#
_symmetry.space_group_name_H-M   'P 1'
#
loop_
_entity.id
_entity.type
_entity.pdbx_description
1 polymer ?
#
loop_
_entity_poly.entity_id
_entity_poly.type
_entity_poly.pdbx_seq_one_letter_code
_entity_poly.pdbx_strand_id
1 'polypeptide(L)'
;MKVKIMVYIILLILIALVAVGFAMPAVKMCKMLSGHWSAEPYNPAEFGVVSEKITLKSVDGLALTAYEVAVDSPKGVVICLGGIHSMTATKWYGHSRLFADNSYASLLLDLRAHGGSEGDRIYAATHEWMDVAAVVDYIKSQERYKGVNIAVMGLSMGAATAVVSVGKIGDIDALIALSSYSSWEYNFNLNAAQRVPKVVAQLLVPFVDVVTRLRFGSYVDITPESQIVKLGNRPALLVQSVGDRLVPFANFERLIAAAPQVEKWVVEGDNHCIIEQFEAPQHNAIYCQKIIDFLDRHFKYEE
;
A
#
# COMPACT_ATOMS: atom_id res chain seq x y z
N MET A 1 -32.40 37.65 -30.97
CA MET A 1 -32.23 36.24 -31.42
C MET A 1 -30.76 35.77 -31.28
N LYS A 2 -29.79 36.45 -31.85
CA LYS A 2 -28.36 36.08 -31.82
C LYS A 2 -27.78 35.95 -30.41
N VAL A 3 -28.09 36.86 -29.47
CA VAL A 3 -27.58 36.81 -28.07
C VAL A 3 -28.12 35.58 -27.32
N LYS A 4 -29.39 35.22 -27.46
CA LYS A 4 -29.98 34.03 -26.84
C LYS A 4 -29.30 32.75 -27.35
N ILE A 5 -29.05 32.64 -28.65
CA ILE A 5 -28.37 31.51 -29.27
C ILE A 5 -26.94 31.37 -28.72
N MET A 6 -26.21 32.50 -28.62
CA MET A 6 -24.87 32.54 -28.06
C MET A 6 -24.83 32.07 -26.59
N VAL A 7 -25.80 32.53 -25.78
CA VAL A 7 -25.93 32.10 -24.37
C VAL A 7 -26.19 30.59 -24.27
N TYR A 8 -27.07 30.01 -25.12
CA TYR A 8 -27.32 28.58 -25.15
C TYR A 8 -26.07 27.78 -25.57
N ILE A 9 -25.31 28.26 -26.55
CA ILE A 9 -24.06 27.59 -26.97
C ILE A 9 -23.05 27.60 -25.82
N ILE A 10 -22.84 28.74 -25.14
CA ILE A 10 -21.95 28.83 -24.00
C ILE A 10 -22.39 27.89 -22.88
N LEU A 11 -23.68 27.82 -22.57
CA LEU A 11 -24.23 26.95 -21.55
C LEU A 11 -23.98 25.45 -21.90
N LEU A 12 -24.20 25.06 -23.15
CA LEU A 12 -23.94 23.70 -23.63
C LEU A 12 -22.45 23.35 -23.54
N ILE A 13 -21.56 24.30 -23.89
CA ILE A 13 -20.11 24.08 -23.74
C ILE A 13 -19.73 23.91 -22.27
N LEU A 14 -20.25 24.71 -21.38
CA LEU A 14 -20.00 24.56 -19.93
C LEU A 14 -20.50 23.24 -19.38
N ILE A 15 -21.71 22.81 -19.77
CA ILE A 15 -22.25 21.51 -19.39
C ILE A 15 -21.34 20.38 -19.91
N ALA A 16 -20.90 20.45 -21.16
CA ALA A 16 -19.99 19.46 -21.73
C ALA A 16 -18.64 19.41 -21.00
N LEU A 17 -18.06 20.57 -20.66
CA LEU A 17 -16.80 20.64 -19.90
C LEU A 17 -16.95 20.03 -18.50
N VAL A 18 -18.06 20.32 -17.81
CA VAL A 18 -18.36 19.73 -16.50
C VAL A 18 -18.55 18.22 -16.62
N ALA A 19 -19.29 17.74 -17.62
CA ALA A 19 -19.49 16.31 -17.85
C ALA A 19 -18.17 15.59 -18.13
N VAL A 20 -17.29 16.16 -18.95
CA VAL A 20 -15.94 15.61 -19.21
C VAL A 20 -15.09 15.63 -17.94
N GLY A 21 -15.15 16.73 -17.16
CA GLY A 21 -14.44 16.85 -15.89
C GLY A 21 -14.78 15.76 -14.89
N PHE A 22 -16.04 15.29 -14.86
CA PHE A 22 -16.44 14.11 -14.04
C PHE A 22 -16.11 12.79 -14.72
N ALA A 23 -16.38 12.64 -16.01
CA ALA A 23 -16.23 11.36 -16.71
C ALA A 23 -14.78 10.88 -16.74
N MET A 24 -13.82 11.75 -16.97
CA MET A 24 -12.41 11.39 -17.07
C MET A 24 -11.86 10.74 -15.79
N PRO A 25 -11.92 11.38 -14.60
CA PRO A 25 -11.43 10.77 -13.37
C PRO A 25 -12.27 9.55 -12.99
N ALA A 26 -13.60 9.56 -13.19
CA ALA A 26 -14.46 8.43 -12.87
C ALA A 26 -14.10 7.18 -13.69
N VAL A 27 -13.96 7.30 -15.01
CA VAL A 27 -13.58 6.17 -15.88
C VAL A 27 -12.19 5.65 -15.50
N LYS A 28 -11.24 6.55 -15.25
CA LYS A 28 -9.87 6.15 -14.90
C LYS A 28 -9.82 5.45 -13.54
N MET A 29 -10.48 5.98 -12.52
CA MET A 29 -10.57 5.36 -11.20
C MET A 29 -11.28 4.01 -11.29
N CYS A 30 -12.40 3.91 -12.02
CA CYS A 30 -13.07 2.63 -12.22
C CYS A 30 -12.16 1.58 -12.83
N LYS A 31 -11.40 1.92 -13.89
CA LYS A 31 -10.44 1.00 -14.49
C LYS A 31 -9.32 0.56 -13.57
N MET A 32 -8.82 1.46 -12.71
CA MET A 32 -7.73 1.17 -11.78
C MET A 32 -8.18 0.40 -10.55
N LEU A 33 -9.42 0.63 -10.09
CA LEU A 33 -9.92 0.17 -8.80
C LEU A 33 -11.01 -0.91 -8.92
N SER A 34 -11.22 -1.48 -10.10
CA SER A 34 -12.21 -2.54 -10.33
C SER A 34 -11.59 -3.73 -11.03
N GLY A 35 -12.14 -4.90 -10.74
CA GLY A 35 -11.65 -6.18 -11.26
C GLY A 35 -10.82 -6.94 -10.24
N HIS A 36 -10.59 -8.19 -10.55
CA HIS A 36 -9.75 -9.10 -9.79
C HIS A 36 -8.42 -9.31 -10.52
N TRP A 37 -7.31 -9.15 -9.82
CA TRP A 37 -5.95 -9.22 -10.37
C TRP A 37 -5.22 -10.44 -9.80
N SER A 38 -5.05 -11.49 -10.62
CA SER A 38 -4.43 -12.73 -10.14
C SER A 38 -3.46 -13.32 -11.16
N ALA A 39 -2.48 -14.04 -10.66
CA ALA A 39 -1.59 -14.93 -11.39
C ALA A 39 -1.31 -16.18 -10.55
N GLU A 40 -0.75 -17.20 -11.19
CA GLU A 40 -0.28 -18.38 -10.47
C GLU A 40 0.76 -17.99 -9.42
N PRO A 41 0.65 -18.50 -8.20
CA PRO A 41 1.64 -18.29 -7.16
C PRO A 41 3.02 -18.81 -7.58
N TYR A 42 4.07 -18.10 -7.20
CA TYR A 42 5.44 -18.56 -7.41
C TYR A 42 5.72 -19.80 -6.55
N ASN A 43 6.61 -20.67 -7.05
CA ASN A 43 7.06 -21.82 -6.28
C ASN A 43 8.03 -21.37 -5.17
N PRO A 44 7.71 -21.57 -3.88
CA PRO A 44 8.57 -21.10 -2.79
C PRO A 44 9.97 -21.75 -2.80
N ALA A 45 10.10 -22.97 -3.34
CA ALA A 45 11.40 -23.64 -3.43
C ALA A 45 12.41 -22.92 -4.33
N GLU A 46 11.95 -22.15 -5.32
CA GLU A 46 12.82 -21.32 -6.19
C GLU A 46 13.49 -20.18 -5.41
N PHE A 47 12.90 -19.79 -4.29
CA PHE A 47 13.42 -18.77 -3.38
C PHE A 47 14.11 -19.39 -2.14
N GLY A 48 14.19 -20.73 -2.06
CA GLY A 48 14.77 -21.42 -0.93
C GLY A 48 13.97 -21.31 0.38
N VAL A 49 12.66 -21.14 0.29
CA VAL A 49 11.77 -21.08 1.46
C VAL A 49 10.72 -22.20 1.40
N VAL A 50 10.20 -22.57 2.57
CA VAL A 50 9.01 -23.41 2.70
C VAL A 50 7.85 -22.52 3.08
N SER A 51 6.75 -22.62 2.37
CA SER A 51 5.58 -21.77 2.58
C SER A 51 4.31 -22.59 2.68
N GLU A 52 3.46 -22.22 3.63
CA GLU A 52 2.11 -22.77 3.78
C GLU A 52 1.08 -21.76 3.29
N LYS A 53 0.17 -22.20 2.42
CA LYS A 53 -0.99 -21.39 2.01
C LYS A 53 -2.06 -21.47 3.09
N ILE A 54 -2.48 -20.33 3.60
CA ILE A 54 -3.55 -20.22 4.60
C ILE A 54 -4.74 -19.44 4.04
N THR A 55 -5.94 -19.79 4.51
CA THR A 55 -7.18 -19.04 4.21
C THR A 55 -7.64 -18.34 5.46
N LEU A 56 -7.87 -17.05 5.35
CA LEU A 56 -8.33 -16.18 6.43
C LEU A 56 -9.69 -15.59 6.07
N LYS A 57 -10.33 -14.93 7.02
CA LYS A 57 -11.58 -14.20 6.79
C LYS A 57 -11.40 -12.76 7.23
N SER A 58 -11.59 -11.83 6.30
CA SER A 58 -11.55 -10.40 6.60
C SER A 58 -12.68 -10.00 7.56
N VAL A 59 -12.51 -8.88 8.24
CA VAL A 59 -13.51 -8.32 9.18
C VAL A 59 -14.88 -8.14 8.51
N ASP A 60 -14.93 -7.80 7.23
CA ASP A 60 -16.14 -7.63 6.43
C ASP A 60 -16.57 -8.91 5.68
N GLY A 61 -15.93 -10.04 5.96
CA GLY A 61 -16.39 -11.37 5.59
C GLY A 61 -15.80 -11.97 4.33
N LEU A 62 -14.90 -11.28 3.60
CA LEU A 62 -14.21 -11.83 2.43
C LEU A 62 -13.26 -12.96 2.81
N ALA A 63 -13.20 -14.02 2.02
CA ALA A 63 -12.15 -15.02 2.13
C ALA A 63 -10.84 -14.45 1.56
N LEU A 64 -9.77 -14.56 2.35
CA LEU A 64 -8.44 -14.06 2.01
C LEU A 64 -7.45 -15.21 1.92
N THR A 65 -6.51 -15.08 1.01
CA THR A 65 -5.37 -15.99 0.88
C THR A 65 -4.11 -15.30 1.41
N ALA A 66 -3.37 -16.01 2.24
CA ALA A 66 -2.03 -15.61 2.65
C ALA A 66 -1.06 -16.80 2.53
N TYR A 67 0.22 -16.49 2.53
CA TYR A 67 1.30 -17.48 2.44
C TYR A 67 2.24 -17.25 3.62
N GLU A 68 2.35 -18.22 4.48
CA GLU A 68 3.19 -18.17 5.66
C GLU A 68 4.54 -18.81 5.39
N VAL A 69 5.62 -18.10 5.74
CA VAL A 69 6.97 -18.64 5.84
C VAL A 69 7.36 -18.58 7.32
N ALA A 70 7.19 -19.70 8.00
CA ALA A 70 7.50 -19.84 9.41
C ALA A 70 8.99 -20.08 9.64
N VAL A 71 9.48 -19.63 10.80
CA VAL A 71 10.80 -19.99 11.33
C VAL A 71 10.65 -20.42 12.79
N ASP A 72 11.57 -21.20 13.29
CA ASP A 72 11.58 -21.61 14.68
C ASP A 72 12.00 -20.44 15.57
N SER A 73 11.24 -20.19 16.65
CA SER A 73 11.50 -19.11 17.63
C SER A 73 11.79 -17.75 16.96
N PRO A 74 10.83 -17.16 16.22
CA PRO A 74 11.07 -15.95 15.47
C PRO A 74 11.26 -14.73 16.38
N LYS A 75 12.18 -13.84 16.00
CA LYS A 75 12.36 -12.50 16.62
C LYS A 75 11.14 -11.60 16.39
N GLY A 76 10.41 -11.83 15.32
CA GLY A 76 9.25 -11.07 14.91
C GLY A 76 8.56 -11.68 13.72
N VAL A 77 7.38 -11.18 13.40
CA VAL A 77 6.62 -11.56 12.21
C VAL A 77 6.46 -10.35 11.31
N VAL A 78 6.78 -10.47 10.02
CA VAL A 78 6.63 -9.40 9.03
C VAL A 78 5.48 -9.72 8.09
N ILE A 79 4.42 -8.90 8.12
CA ILE A 79 3.31 -8.96 7.17
C ILE A 79 3.72 -8.19 5.91
N CYS A 80 3.72 -8.84 4.74
CA CYS A 80 4.13 -8.25 3.47
C CYS A 80 2.92 -7.96 2.57
N LEU A 81 2.84 -6.71 2.06
CA LEU A 81 1.70 -6.19 1.29
C LEU A 81 2.15 -5.70 -0.08
N GLY A 82 1.58 -6.27 -1.14
CA GLY A 82 1.85 -5.90 -2.53
C GLY A 82 1.22 -4.57 -2.95
N GLY A 83 1.75 -3.98 -4.02
CA GLY A 83 1.18 -2.77 -4.64
C GLY A 83 -0.14 -3.03 -5.38
N ILE A 84 -0.74 -1.97 -5.91
CA ILE A 84 -1.93 -2.07 -6.76
C ILE A 84 -1.64 -2.95 -7.98
N HIS A 85 -2.58 -3.83 -8.33
CA HIS A 85 -2.43 -4.81 -9.41
C HIS A 85 -1.27 -5.81 -9.20
N SER A 86 -0.80 -5.99 -7.95
CA SER A 86 0.09 -7.09 -7.60
C SER A 86 -0.69 -8.40 -7.72
N MET A 87 -0.36 -9.21 -8.72
CA MET A 87 -1.16 -10.38 -9.08
C MET A 87 -1.08 -11.52 -8.08
N THR A 88 -0.07 -11.52 -7.20
CA THR A 88 0.10 -12.50 -6.12
C THR A 88 1.07 -11.95 -5.07
N ALA A 89 0.80 -12.23 -3.81
CA ALA A 89 1.69 -11.89 -2.70
C ALA A 89 2.99 -12.71 -2.70
N THR A 90 3.02 -13.83 -3.41
CA THR A 90 4.22 -14.70 -3.49
C THR A 90 5.43 -14.03 -4.17
N LYS A 91 5.26 -12.85 -4.79
CA LYS A 91 6.36 -11.98 -5.21
C LYS A 91 7.29 -11.54 -4.07
N TRP A 92 6.83 -11.66 -2.85
CA TRP A 92 7.61 -11.37 -1.65
C TRP A 92 8.46 -12.54 -1.15
N TYR A 93 8.47 -13.70 -1.81
CA TYR A 93 9.27 -14.85 -1.34
C TYR A 93 10.77 -14.55 -1.21
N GLY A 94 11.35 -13.70 -2.08
CA GLY A 94 12.72 -13.25 -1.90
C GLY A 94 12.95 -12.46 -0.60
N HIS A 95 11.97 -11.63 -0.21
CA HIS A 95 11.98 -10.95 1.09
C HIS A 95 11.74 -11.93 2.25
N SER A 96 10.85 -12.92 2.07
CA SER A 96 10.66 -13.98 3.07
C SER A 96 11.94 -14.77 3.32
N ARG A 97 12.74 -15.02 2.28
CA ARG A 97 14.06 -15.62 2.42
C ARG A 97 14.99 -14.73 3.24
N LEU A 98 15.05 -13.43 2.92
CA LEU A 98 15.84 -12.45 3.70
C LEU A 98 15.41 -12.45 5.17
N PHE A 99 14.11 -12.46 5.44
CA PHE A 99 13.56 -12.50 6.79
C PHE A 99 13.91 -13.78 7.51
N ALA A 100 13.70 -14.95 6.87
CA ALA A 100 13.99 -16.25 7.46
C ALA A 100 15.48 -16.42 7.80
N ASP A 101 16.38 -15.96 6.94
CA ASP A 101 17.83 -15.97 7.18
C ASP A 101 18.25 -15.11 8.39
N ASN A 102 17.36 -14.21 8.84
CA ASN A 102 17.58 -13.34 10.01
C ASN A 102 16.63 -13.66 11.18
N SER A 103 16.02 -14.83 11.18
CA SER A 103 15.10 -15.32 12.23
C SER A 103 13.80 -14.52 12.35
N TYR A 104 13.27 -13.98 11.26
CA TYR A 104 11.94 -13.40 11.18
C TYR A 104 11.01 -14.31 10.38
N ALA A 105 9.82 -14.58 10.91
CA ALA A 105 8.76 -15.19 10.13
C ALA A 105 8.09 -14.14 9.21
N SER A 106 7.42 -14.58 8.16
CA SER A 106 6.68 -13.66 7.30
C SER A 106 5.34 -14.23 6.85
N LEU A 107 4.35 -13.34 6.70
CA LEU A 107 3.05 -13.63 6.11
C LEU A 107 2.84 -12.71 4.90
N LEU A 108 2.69 -13.32 3.74
CA LEU A 108 2.48 -12.64 2.47
C LEU A 108 0.99 -12.64 2.17
N LEU A 109 0.34 -11.48 2.24
CA LEU A 109 -1.10 -11.36 2.09
C LEU A 109 -1.48 -10.97 0.65
N ASP A 110 -2.28 -11.79 0.00
CA ASP A 110 -3.07 -11.34 -1.14
C ASP A 110 -4.17 -10.42 -0.60
N LEU A 111 -4.04 -9.12 -0.84
CA LEU A 111 -5.10 -8.16 -0.47
C LEU A 111 -6.39 -8.46 -1.25
N ARG A 112 -7.53 -8.00 -0.75
CA ARG A 112 -8.81 -8.11 -1.48
C ARG A 112 -8.68 -7.75 -2.96
N ALA A 113 -9.38 -8.44 -3.83
CA ALA A 113 -9.32 -8.32 -5.29
C ALA A 113 -7.95 -8.67 -5.92
N HIS A 114 -7.06 -9.34 -5.17
CA HIS A 114 -5.76 -9.79 -5.67
C HIS A 114 -5.50 -11.26 -5.36
N GLY A 115 -4.70 -11.90 -6.20
CA GLY A 115 -4.23 -13.28 -6.02
C GLY A 115 -5.35 -14.27 -5.78
N GLY A 116 -5.27 -15.01 -4.67
CA GLY A 116 -6.28 -15.98 -4.24
C GLY A 116 -7.35 -15.42 -3.31
N SER A 117 -7.30 -14.13 -2.94
CA SER A 117 -8.27 -13.49 -2.09
C SER A 117 -9.54 -13.07 -2.85
N GLU A 118 -10.69 -13.15 -2.21
CA GLU A 118 -11.95 -12.69 -2.80
C GLU A 118 -12.00 -11.18 -3.05
N GLY A 119 -13.06 -10.76 -3.73
CA GLY A 119 -13.35 -9.36 -4.06
C GLY A 119 -13.10 -9.02 -5.52
N ASP A 120 -13.73 -7.94 -5.95
CA ASP A 120 -13.67 -7.40 -7.31
C ASP A 120 -13.38 -5.89 -7.32
N ARG A 121 -13.06 -5.34 -6.15
CA ARG A 121 -12.83 -3.91 -5.93
C ARG A 121 -11.60 -3.66 -5.08
N ILE A 122 -10.80 -2.72 -5.54
CA ILE A 122 -9.66 -2.15 -4.82
C ILE A 122 -10.12 -0.84 -4.18
N TYR A 123 -9.80 -0.64 -2.92
CA TYR A 123 -10.21 0.54 -2.15
C TYR A 123 -9.04 1.46 -1.79
N ALA A 124 -7.89 1.25 -2.42
CA ALA A 124 -6.72 2.12 -2.32
C ALA A 124 -6.33 2.47 -0.87
N ALA A 125 -6.19 1.44 -0.04
CA ALA A 125 -5.86 1.45 1.38
C ALA A 125 -7.02 1.79 2.35
N THR A 126 -8.17 2.29 1.87
CA THR A 126 -9.26 2.70 2.78
C THR A 126 -9.96 1.51 3.46
N HIS A 127 -9.97 0.32 2.85
CA HIS A 127 -10.61 -0.90 3.36
C HIS A 127 -9.63 -2.05 3.57
N GLU A 128 -8.50 -2.07 2.85
CA GLU A 128 -7.52 -3.17 2.86
C GLU A 128 -6.89 -3.39 4.26
N TRP A 129 -6.96 -2.41 5.17
CA TRP A 129 -6.57 -2.59 6.57
C TRP A 129 -7.39 -3.69 7.28
N MET A 130 -8.62 -3.97 6.84
CA MET A 130 -9.44 -5.07 7.38
C MET A 130 -8.88 -6.44 7.02
N ASP A 131 -8.19 -6.53 5.87
CA ASP A 131 -7.50 -7.74 5.44
C ASP A 131 -6.25 -7.97 6.31
N VAL A 132 -5.51 -6.88 6.59
CA VAL A 132 -4.35 -6.92 7.49
C VAL A 132 -4.77 -7.29 8.92
N ALA A 133 -5.92 -6.80 9.39
CA ALA A 133 -6.46 -7.17 10.70
C ALA A 133 -6.67 -8.69 10.82
N ALA A 134 -7.19 -9.33 9.78
CA ALA A 134 -7.35 -10.79 9.78
C ALA A 134 -6.02 -11.56 9.89
N VAL A 135 -4.94 -11.02 9.29
CA VAL A 135 -3.59 -11.61 9.43
C VAL A 135 -3.05 -11.40 10.83
N VAL A 136 -3.26 -10.21 11.42
CA VAL A 136 -2.84 -9.94 12.82
C VAL A 136 -3.58 -10.86 13.79
N ASP A 137 -4.90 -11.04 13.63
CA ASP A 137 -5.69 -11.96 14.43
C ASP A 137 -5.20 -13.41 14.30
N TYR A 138 -4.86 -13.83 13.07
CA TYR A 138 -4.25 -15.13 12.83
C TYR A 138 -2.92 -15.28 13.60
N ILE A 139 -1.99 -14.34 13.45
CA ILE A 139 -0.70 -14.37 14.15
C ILE A 139 -0.91 -14.51 15.66
N LYS A 140 -1.80 -13.72 16.23
CA LYS A 140 -2.11 -13.73 17.67
C LYS A 140 -2.75 -15.04 18.14
N SER A 141 -3.44 -15.76 17.25
CA SER A 141 -4.05 -17.07 17.56
C SER A 141 -3.05 -18.22 17.56
N GLN A 142 -1.87 -18.02 16.97
CA GLN A 142 -0.85 -19.08 16.85
C GLN A 142 0.06 -19.11 18.08
N GLU A 143 0.14 -20.23 18.80
CA GLU A 143 1.00 -20.39 19.99
C GLU A 143 2.48 -20.10 19.68
N ARG A 144 2.95 -20.47 18.46
CA ARG A 144 4.33 -20.21 17.99
C ARG A 144 4.69 -18.72 17.86
N TYR A 145 3.68 -17.83 17.82
CA TYR A 145 3.87 -16.37 17.72
C TYR A 145 3.45 -15.63 19.00
N LYS A 146 3.22 -16.33 20.07
CA LYS A 146 2.82 -15.73 21.35
C LYS A 146 3.91 -14.80 21.88
N GLY A 147 3.55 -13.52 22.11
CA GLY A 147 4.49 -12.51 22.58
C GLY A 147 5.47 -11.98 21.53
N VAL A 148 5.34 -12.41 20.26
CA VAL A 148 6.23 -11.99 19.18
C VAL A 148 5.74 -10.67 18.58
N ASN A 149 6.65 -9.75 18.32
CA ASN A 149 6.35 -8.45 17.70
C ASN A 149 5.91 -8.60 16.24
N ILE A 150 4.99 -7.74 15.80
CA ILE A 150 4.43 -7.73 14.44
C ILE A 150 4.86 -6.48 13.71
N ALA A 151 5.59 -6.61 12.60
CA ALA A 151 5.81 -5.53 11.65
C ALA A 151 4.87 -5.67 10.44
N VAL A 152 4.46 -4.55 9.88
CA VAL A 152 3.83 -4.52 8.57
C VAL A 152 4.74 -3.80 7.58
N MET A 153 5.00 -4.45 6.45
CA MET A 153 5.81 -3.92 5.35
C MET A 153 5.02 -3.93 4.06
N GLY A 154 5.06 -2.84 3.31
CA GLY A 154 4.34 -2.78 2.04
C GLY A 154 5.04 -1.93 0.99
N LEU A 155 4.65 -2.17 -0.27
CA LEU A 155 5.08 -1.40 -1.43
C LEU A 155 3.89 -0.67 -2.06
N SER A 156 4.05 0.63 -2.37
CA SER A 156 3.04 1.40 -3.13
C SER A 156 1.67 1.40 -2.42
N MET A 157 0.61 0.88 -3.03
CA MET A 157 -0.69 0.72 -2.37
C MET A 157 -0.57 -0.17 -1.11
N GLY A 158 0.26 -1.21 -1.13
CA GLY A 158 0.54 -2.02 0.06
C GLY A 158 1.20 -1.21 1.17
N ALA A 159 2.09 -0.26 0.84
CA ALA A 159 2.68 0.66 1.81
C ALA A 159 1.63 1.62 2.38
N ALA A 160 0.75 2.15 1.54
CA ALA A 160 -0.37 2.97 2.00
C ALA A 160 -1.32 2.18 2.92
N THR A 161 -1.60 0.92 2.55
CA THR A 161 -2.37 -0.02 3.40
C THR A 161 -1.65 -0.29 4.72
N ALA A 162 -0.33 -0.51 4.71
CA ALA A 162 0.47 -0.70 5.92
C ALA A 162 0.38 0.52 6.86
N VAL A 163 0.52 1.74 6.31
CA VAL A 163 0.36 2.99 7.07
C VAL A 163 -1.03 3.10 7.68
N VAL A 164 -2.09 2.84 6.90
CA VAL A 164 -3.47 2.86 7.41
C VAL A 164 -3.66 1.79 8.50
N SER A 165 -3.13 0.59 8.29
CA SER A 165 -3.25 -0.52 9.24
C SER A 165 -2.64 -0.18 10.59
N VAL A 166 -1.46 0.44 10.63
CA VAL A 166 -0.84 0.89 11.88
C VAL A 166 -1.71 1.91 12.61
N GLY A 167 -2.40 2.79 11.89
CA GLY A 167 -3.33 3.75 12.51
C GLY A 167 -4.63 3.14 13.01
N LYS A 168 -4.99 1.92 12.57
CA LYS A 168 -6.24 1.23 12.88
C LYS A 168 -6.07 0.05 13.85
N ILE A 169 -4.90 -0.59 13.85
CA ILE A 169 -4.62 -1.83 14.55
C ILE A 169 -3.51 -1.56 15.58
N GLY A 170 -3.85 -1.65 16.85
CA GLY A 170 -2.92 -1.37 17.95
C GLY A 170 -1.83 -2.44 18.14
N ASP A 171 -2.11 -3.66 17.67
CA ASP A 171 -1.22 -4.83 17.80
C ASP A 171 -0.12 -4.90 16.73
N ILE A 172 0.01 -3.90 15.88
CA ILE A 172 1.16 -3.76 14.96
C ILE A 172 2.23 -2.92 15.64
N ASP A 173 3.41 -3.48 15.82
CA ASP A 173 4.51 -2.88 16.58
C ASP A 173 5.43 -2.00 15.73
N ALA A 174 5.58 -2.30 14.43
CA ALA A 174 6.46 -1.54 13.52
C ALA A 174 5.90 -1.42 12.10
N LEU A 175 6.34 -0.38 11.39
CA LEU A 175 5.96 -0.06 10.02
C LEU A 175 7.18 0.08 9.12
N ILE A 176 7.15 -0.56 7.93
CA ILE A 176 8.07 -0.30 6.83
C ILE A 176 7.24 0.05 5.58
N ALA A 177 7.31 1.28 5.11
CA ALA A 177 6.52 1.76 3.99
C ALA A 177 7.42 2.17 2.81
N LEU A 178 7.35 1.41 1.73
CA LEU A 178 8.12 1.63 0.50
C LEU A 178 7.24 2.32 -0.53
N SER A 179 7.58 3.54 -0.93
CA SER A 179 6.86 4.32 -1.95
C SER A 179 5.36 4.50 -1.65
N SER A 180 5.04 4.90 -0.40
CA SER A 180 3.66 5.12 0.02
C SER A 180 3.13 6.47 -0.46
N TYR A 181 1.90 6.49 -0.98
CA TYR A 181 1.20 7.77 -1.17
C TYR A 181 0.56 8.28 0.15
N SER A 182 0.35 9.59 0.23
CA SER A 182 -0.25 10.25 1.40
C SER A 182 -1.78 10.18 1.40
N SER A 183 -2.39 10.29 0.22
CA SER A 183 -3.80 9.96 -0.06
C SER A 183 -3.96 9.54 -1.52
N TRP A 184 -4.98 8.73 -1.80
CA TRP A 184 -5.28 8.32 -3.17
C TRP A 184 -5.58 9.53 -4.07
N GLU A 185 -6.41 10.44 -3.59
CA GLU A 185 -6.81 11.65 -4.31
C GLU A 185 -5.60 12.51 -4.67
N TYR A 186 -4.76 12.82 -3.69
CA TYR A 186 -3.57 13.64 -3.89
C TYR A 186 -2.62 12.99 -4.89
N ASN A 187 -2.35 11.70 -4.74
CA ASN A 187 -1.50 10.95 -5.68
C ASN A 187 -2.10 10.93 -7.10
N PHE A 188 -3.42 10.76 -7.21
CA PHE A 188 -4.12 10.80 -8.50
C PHE A 188 -3.96 12.15 -9.19
N ASN A 189 -4.11 13.25 -8.44
CA ASN A 189 -3.94 14.62 -8.94
C ASN A 189 -2.50 14.91 -9.38
N LEU A 190 -1.49 14.46 -8.61
CA LEU A 190 -0.08 14.57 -9.02
C LEU A 190 0.20 13.80 -10.31
N ASN A 191 -0.35 12.60 -10.44
CA ASN A 191 -0.21 11.79 -11.67
C ASN A 191 -0.93 12.41 -12.87
N ALA A 192 -2.08 13.07 -12.66
CA ALA A 192 -2.77 13.83 -13.70
C ALA A 192 -1.92 15.03 -14.18
N ALA A 193 -1.31 15.76 -13.24
CA ALA A 193 -0.47 16.92 -13.53
C ALA A 193 0.80 16.60 -14.35
N GLN A 194 1.25 15.34 -14.34
CA GLN A 194 2.34 14.88 -15.21
C GLN A 194 1.91 14.62 -16.67
N ARG A 195 0.60 14.52 -16.94
CA ARG A 195 0.04 14.08 -18.24
C ARG A 195 -0.73 15.13 -18.98
N VAL A 196 -1.17 16.19 -18.28
CA VAL A 196 -1.90 17.31 -18.85
C VAL A 196 -1.29 18.63 -18.40
N PRO A 197 -1.53 19.77 -19.12
CA PRO A 197 -1.07 21.07 -18.69
C PRO A 197 -1.51 21.40 -17.25
N LYS A 198 -0.65 22.05 -16.47
CA LYS A 198 -0.91 22.34 -15.03
C LYS A 198 -2.27 23.00 -14.77
N VAL A 199 -2.68 23.94 -15.63
CA VAL A 199 -4.00 24.59 -15.52
C VAL A 199 -5.14 23.58 -15.65
N VAL A 200 -5.04 22.64 -16.60
CA VAL A 200 -6.04 21.58 -16.77
C VAL A 200 -6.06 20.66 -15.57
N ALA A 201 -4.89 20.24 -15.06
CA ALA A 201 -4.80 19.43 -13.86
C ALA A 201 -5.48 20.10 -12.65
N GLN A 202 -5.22 21.40 -12.44
CA GLN A 202 -5.85 22.17 -11.35
C GLN A 202 -7.38 22.25 -11.49
N LEU A 203 -7.88 22.42 -12.71
CA LEU A 203 -9.33 22.43 -12.98
C LEU A 203 -9.99 21.05 -12.73
N LEU A 204 -9.23 19.95 -12.81
CA LEU A 204 -9.74 18.60 -12.55
C LEU A 204 -9.82 18.25 -11.05
N VAL A 205 -9.07 18.94 -10.18
CA VAL A 205 -9.01 18.62 -8.73
C VAL A 205 -10.40 18.48 -8.09
N PRO A 206 -11.34 19.44 -8.22
CA PRO A 206 -12.65 19.32 -7.58
C PRO A 206 -13.47 18.12 -8.12
N PHE A 207 -13.28 17.75 -9.38
CA PHE A 207 -13.95 16.58 -9.96
C PHE A 207 -13.34 15.27 -9.42
N VAL A 208 -12.03 15.22 -9.25
CA VAL A 208 -11.33 14.09 -8.63
C VAL A 208 -11.80 13.90 -7.18
N ASP A 209 -11.89 14.99 -6.40
CA ASP A 209 -12.39 14.94 -5.02
C ASP A 209 -13.83 14.38 -4.96
N VAL A 210 -14.74 14.91 -5.75
CA VAL A 210 -16.14 14.43 -5.78
C VAL A 210 -16.21 12.95 -6.19
N VAL A 211 -15.48 12.54 -7.24
CA VAL A 211 -15.47 11.15 -7.69
C VAL A 211 -14.89 10.22 -6.61
N THR A 212 -13.83 10.65 -5.93
CA THR A 212 -13.21 9.89 -4.82
C THR A 212 -14.20 9.72 -3.67
N ARG A 213 -14.91 10.80 -3.27
CA ARG A 213 -15.96 10.73 -2.24
C ARG A 213 -17.11 9.82 -2.63
N LEU A 214 -17.57 9.87 -3.87
CA LEU A 214 -18.61 8.95 -4.37
C LEU A 214 -18.13 7.50 -4.40
N ARG A 215 -16.83 7.26 -4.67
CA ARG A 215 -16.24 5.93 -4.75
C ARG A 215 -16.04 5.29 -3.39
N PHE A 216 -15.54 6.02 -2.41
CA PHE A 216 -15.13 5.52 -1.11
C PHE A 216 -16.16 5.84 0.01
N GLY A 217 -17.14 6.71 -0.25
CA GLY A 217 -18.19 7.05 0.72
C GLY A 217 -17.58 7.61 2.02
N SER A 218 -18.04 7.11 3.16
CA SER A 218 -17.58 7.53 4.50
C SER A 218 -16.12 7.14 4.80
N TYR A 219 -15.51 6.29 3.99
CA TYR A 219 -14.11 5.87 4.17
C TYR A 219 -13.10 6.79 3.47
N VAL A 220 -13.56 7.82 2.75
CA VAL A 220 -12.68 8.74 2.00
C VAL A 220 -11.64 9.43 2.89
N ASP A 221 -11.97 9.70 4.14
CA ASP A 221 -11.08 10.36 5.11
C ASP A 221 -10.09 9.40 5.79
N ILE A 222 -10.19 8.08 5.51
CA ILE A 222 -9.20 7.10 5.94
C ILE A 222 -8.06 7.11 4.93
N THR A 223 -7.10 8.01 5.14
CA THR A 223 -5.92 8.15 4.29
C THR A 223 -4.65 7.79 5.05
N PRO A 224 -3.56 7.37 4.38
CA PRO A 224 -2.28 7.19 5.04
C PRO A 224 -1.86 8.41 5.87
N GLU A 225 -2.02 9.64 5.34
CA GLU A 225 -1.70 10.86 6.05
C GLU A 225 -2.53 11.06 7.32
N SER A 226 -3.85 10.74 7.28
CA SER A 226 -4.73 10.86 8.45
C SER A 226 -4.48 9.75 9.50
N GLN A 227 -3.88 8.64 9.10
CA GLN A 227 -3.65 7.50 9.98
C GLN A 227 -2.23 7.45 10.56
N ILE A 228 -1.22 7.94 9.83
CA ILE A 228 0.17 7.92 10.31
C ILE A 228 0.36 8.74 11.60
N VAL A 229 -0.47 9.75 11.83
CA VAL A 229 -0.46 10.54 13.09
C VAL A 229 -0.80 9.71 14.32
N LYS A 230 -1.45 8.55 14.12
CA LYS A 230 -1.81 7.60 15.17
C LYS A 230 -0.74 6.56 15.45
N LEU A 231 0.40 6.66 14.78
CA LEU A 231 1.56 5.78 14.97
C LEU A 231 2.02 5.78 16.46
N GLY A 232 1.93 6.94 17.13
CA GLY A 232 2.45 7.10 18.47
C GLY A 232 3.98 6.94 18.49
N ASN A 233 4.48 6.17 19.45
CA ASN A 233 5.92 5.89 19.60
C ASN A 233 6.37 4.63 18.87
N ARG A 234 5.49 3.98 18.09
CA ARG A 234 5.86 2.79 17.33
C ARG A 234 6.86 3.16 16.24
N PRO A 235 7.93 2.36 16.06
CA PRO A 235 8.93 2.62 15.03
C PRO A 235 8.33 2.53 13.64
N ALA A 236 8.76 3.43 12.76
CA ALA A 236 8.38 3.41 11.36
C ALA A 236 9.56 3.85 10.48
N LEU A 237 9.77 3.12 9.39
CA LEU A 237 10.71 3.44 8.32
C LEU A 237 9.94 3.76 7.04
N LEU A 238 10.05 4.99 6.56
CA LEU A 238 9.50 5.41 5.28
C LEU A 238 10.64 5.51 4.27
N VAL A 239 10.46 4.84 3.13
CA VAL A 239 11.45 4.78 2.04
C VAL A 239 10.85 5.33 0.77
N GLN A 240 11.56 6.23 0.08
CA GLN A 240 11.07 6.85 -1.16
C GLN A 240 12.21 7.18 -2.12
N SER A 241 12.03 6.89 -3.40
CA SER A 241 12.90 7.35 -4.48
C SER A 241 12.55 8.79 -4.89
N VAL A 242 13.56 9.63 -5.07
CA VAL A 242 13.37 11.07 -5.37
C VAL A 242 12.61 11.29 -6.67
N GLY A 243 12.92 10.50 -7.70
CA GLY A 243 12.35 10.63 -9.05
C GLY A 243 11.13 9.75 -9.32
N ASP A 244 10.56 9.10 -8.31
CA ASP A 244 9.39 8.22 -8.48
C ASP A 244 8.22 8.98 -9.14
N ARG A 245 7.78 8.48 -10.30
CA ARG A 245 6.68 9.08 -11.06
C ARG A 245 5.31 8.48 -10.76
N LEU A 246 5.28 7.27 -10.19
CA LEU A 246 4.02 6.61 -9.82
C LEU A 246 3.50 7.14 -8.48
N VAL A 247 4.41 7.33 -7.54
CA VAL A 247 4.14 8.00 -6.27
C VAL A 247 5.14 9.13 -6.09
N PRO A 248 4.83 10.34 -6.63
CA PRO A 248 5.74 11.47 -6.58
C PRO A 248 6.17 11.85 -5.17
N PHE A 249 7.41 12.29 -5.01
CA PHE A 249 8.09 12.58 -3.75
C PHE A 249 7.29 13.48 -2.79
N ALA A 250 6.44 14.35 -3.32
CA ALA A 250 5.52 15.18 -2.54
C ALA A 250 4.58 14.36 -1.61
N ASN A 251 4.30 13.10 -1.93
CA ASN A 251 3.55 12.21 -1.01
C ASN A 251 4.38 11.88 0.24
N PHE A 252 5.66 11.58 0.05
CA PHE A 252 6.59 11.31 1.14
C PHE A 252 6.75 12.54 2.04
N GLU A 253 6.90 13.75 1.47
CA GLU A 253 6.99 15.01 2.22
C GLU A 253 5.75 15.22 3.11
N ARG A 254 4.56 14.92 2.61
CA ARG A 254 3.33 15.01 3.41
C ARG A 254 3.30 14.01 4.57
N LEU A 255 3.69 12.76 4.32
CA LEU A 255 3.72 11.73 5.37
C LEU A 255 4.72 12.08 6.47
N ILE A 256 5.93 12.53 6.12
CA ILE A 256 6.93 12.95 7.12
C ILE A 256 6.57 14.25 7.84
N ALA A 257 5.77 15.13 7.21
CA ALA A 257 5.24 16.31 7.88
C ALA A 257 4.17 15.94 8.92
N ALA A 258 3.33 14.94 8.61
CA ALA A 258 2.30 14.42 9.51
C ALA A 258 2.88 13.58 10.68
N ALA A 259 4.04 12.93 10.48
CA ALA A 259 4.72 12.12 11.49
C ALA A 259 6.25 12.35 11.45
N PRO A 260 6.75 13.48 11.98
CA PRO A 260 8.15 13.85 11.85
C PRO A 260 9.13 12.93 12.60
N GLN A 261 8.65 12.10 13.53
CA GLN A 261 9.43 11.13 14.31
C GLN A 261 9.83 9.88 13.53
N VAL A 262 9.26 9.62 12.33
CA VAL A 262 9.57 8.43 11.55
C VAL A 262 11.01 8.44 11.02
N GLU A 263 11.62 7.25 10.92
CA GLU A 263 12.88 7.10 10.20
C GLU A 263 12.66 7.30 8.70
N LYS A 264 13.59 8.00 8.05
CA LYS A 264 13.51 8.39 6.64
C LYS A 264 14.67 7.80 5.87
N TRP A 265 14.36 7.12 4.78
CA TRP A 265 15.37 6.71 3.83
C TRP A 265 14.99 7.19 2.43
N VAL A 266 15.71 8.21 1.96
CA VAL A 266 15.57 8.75 0.61
C VAL A 266 16.57 8.04 -0.28
N VAL A 267 16.10 7.53 -1.41
CA VAL A 267 16.90 6.80 -2.39
C VAL A 267 17.01 7.64 -3.66
N GLU A 268 18.21 7.81 -4.17
CA GLU A 268 18.46 8.47 -5.45
C GLU A 268 17.92 7.63 -6.61
N GLY A 269 17.43 8.31 -7.66
CA GLY A 269 16.85 7.68 -8.84
C GLY A 269 15.33 7.74 -8.88
N ASP A 270 14.75 7.00 -9.81
CA ASP A 270 13.31 7.04 -10.13
C ASP A 270 12.58 5.70 -9.96
N ASN A 271 13.27 4.70 -9.39
CA ASN A 271 12.70 3.36 -9.23
C ASN A 271 11.60 3.34 -8.16
N HIS A 272 10.37 3.13 -8.60
CA HIS A 272 9.21 2.98 -7.72
C HIS A 272 9.32 1.81 -6.73
N CYS A 273 9.97 0.73 -7.13
CA CYS A 273 10.16 -0.44 -6.27
C CYS A 273 11.36 -0.30 -5.30
N ILE A 274 12.02 0.87 -5.27
CA ILE A 274 13.21 1.17 -4.46
C ILE A 274 14.46 0.46 -4.97
N ILE A 275 14.37 -0.81 -5.31
CA ILE A 275 15.44 -1.66 -5.86
C ILE A 275 15.03 -2.25 -7.20
N GLU A 276 16.00 -2.51 -8.08
CA GLU A 276 15.72 -2.99 -9.45
C GLU A 276 15.10 -4.39 -9.46
N GLN A 277 15.60 -5.29 -8.63
CA GLN A 277 15.14 -6.68 -8.55
C GLN A 277 14.36 -6.89 -7.26
N PHE A 278 13.14 -6.37 -7.21
CA PHE A 278 12.31 -6.42 -6.00
C PHE A 278 12.05 -7.86 -5.51
N GLU A 279 11.88 -8.81 -6.44
CA GLU A 279 11.63 -10.21 -6.11
C GLU A 279 12.89 -10.96 -5.64
N ALA A 280 14.08 -10.34 -5.79
CA ALA A 280 15.39 -10.89 -5.38
C ALA A 280 16.21 -9.84 -4.60
N PRO A 281 15.72 -9.38 -3.42
CA PRO A 281 16.30 -8.27 -2.67
C PRO A 281 17.76 -8.54 -2.25
N GLN A 282 18.18 -9.81 -2.13
CA GLN A 282 19.55 -10.21 -1.81
C GLN A 282 20.61 -9.65 -2.78
N HIS A 283 20.20 -9.21 -3.97
CA HIS A 283 21.10 -8.54 -4.91
C HIS A 283 21.38 -7.07 -4.54
N ASN A 284 20.70 -6.54 -3.53
CA ASN A 284 20.94 -5.19 -3.01
C ASN A 284 21.27 -5.25 -1.52
N ALA A 285 22.55 -5.37 -1.21
CA ALA A 285 23.02 -5.52 0.18
C ALA A 285 22.64 -4.32 1.07
N ILE A 286 22.64 -3.10 0.53
CA ILE A 286 22.28 -1.88 1.29
C ILE A 286 20.81 -1.93 1.68
N TYR A 287 19.95 -2.34 0.77
CA TYR A 287 18.52 -2.49 1.04
C TYR A 287 18.28 -3.56 2.12
N CYS A 288 18.86 -4.76 1.92
CA CYS A 288 18.73 -5.85 2.89
C CYS A 288 19.18 -5.42 4.29
N GLN A 289 20.37 -4.80 4.37
CA GLN A 289 20.93 -4.33 5.64
C GLN A 289 20.01 -3.29 6.31
N LYS A 290 19.51 -2.29 5.55
CA LYS A 290 18.62 -1.25 6.08
C LYS A 290 17.33 -1.82 6.67
N ILE A 291 16.71 -2.79 5.98
CA ILE A 291 15.47 -3.41 6.43
C ILE A 291 15.71 -4.24 7.70
N ILE A 292 16.75 -5.08 7.69
CA ILE A 292 17.06 -5.94 8.85
C ILE A 292 17.53 -5.11 10.04
N ASP A 293 18.42 -4.13 9.86
CA ASP A 293 18.87 -3.26 10.94
C ASP A 293 17.71 -2.51 11.60
N PHE A 294 16.71 -2.08 10.81
CA PHE A 294 15.51 -1.46 11.36
C PHE A 294 14.74 -2.43 12.26
N LEU A 295 14.51 -3.66 11.80
CA LEU A 295 13.81 -4.68 12.58
C LEU A 295 14.60 -5.08 13.84
N ASP A 296 15.90 -5.35 13.72
CA ASP A 296 16.74 -5.77 14.85
C ASP A 296 16.90 -4.70 15.92
N ARG A 297 16.85 -3.40 15.56
CA ARG A 297 16.87 -2.31 16.56
C ARG A 297 15.60 -2.22 17.38
N HIS A 298 14.46 -2.60 16.80
CA HIS A 298 13.14 -2.36 17.39
C HIS A 298 12.46 -3.62 17.92
N PHE A 299 12.85 -4.80 17.43
CA PHE A 299 12.36 -6.08 17.90
C PHE A 299 13.41 -6.76 18.76
N LYS A 300 13.36 -6.46 20.06
CA LYS A 300 14.30 -7.09 21.00
C LYS A 300 13.90 -8.55 21.21
N TYR A 301 14.85 -9.43 20.96
CA TYR A 301 14.76 -10.82 21.40
C TYR A 301 15.17 -10.87 22.89
N GLU A 302 14.26 -11.27 23.76
CA GLU A 302 14.65 -11.69 25.12
C GLU A 302 15.21 -13.10 25.00
N GLU A 303 16.53 -13.25 25.22
CA GLU A 303 17.24 -14.53 25.24
C GLU A 303 16.77 -15.43 26.40
#